data_1fcf75a843ff59886e0be5c52b226cbe
#
_entry.id   1fcf75a843ff59886e0be5c52b226cbe
#
_cell.length_a   1.000
_cell.length_b   1.000
_cell.length_c   1.000
_cell.angle_alpha   90.00
_cell.angle_beta   90.00
_cell.angle_gamma   90.00
#
_symmetry.space_group_name_H-M   'P 1'
#
loop_
_entity.id
_entity.type
_entity.pdbx_description
1 polymer ?
#
loop_
_entity_poly.entity_id
_entity_poly.type
_entity_poly.pdbx_seq_one_letter_code
_entity_poly.pdbx_strand_id
1 'polypeptide(L)' 'MQISAKNQIKGKVTSVIHGTSYTQVAVEQTDADGNTTGSFIHAAIPVDICKKMELTGGNIVTCIFPAATVILAKH' A
#
# COMPACT_ATOMS: atom_id res chain seq x y z
N MET A 1 -17.70 -1.36 1.02
CA MET A 1 -16.75 -1.65 2.11
C MET A 1 -16.80 -0.51 3.12
N GLN A 2 -17.00 -0.82 4.39
CA GLN A 2 -16.98 0.18 5.47
C GLN A 2 -15.75 -0.03 6.32
N ILE A 3 -14.90 1.01 6.40
CA ILE A 3 -13.65 0.97 7.14
C ILE A 3 -13.56 2.21 8.01
N SER A 4 -13.17 2.01 9.27
CA SER A 4 -13.04 3.12 10.23
C SER A 4 -11.80 3.98 10.03
N ALA A 5 -10.80 3.51 9.31
CA ALA A 5 -9.58 4.27 9.05
C ALA A 5 -9.86 5.42 8.08
N LYS A 6 -9.39 6.63 8.44
CA LYS A 6 -9.62 7.84 7.65
C LYS A 6 -8.66 7.99 6.49
N ASN A 7 -7.46 7.39 6.58
CA ASN A 7 -6.44 7.53 5.55
C ASN A 7 -6.52 6.36 4.57
N GLN A 8 -6.96 6.65 3.36
CA GLN A 8 -7.08 5.68 2.29
C GLN A 8 -6.49 6.27 1.02
N ILE A 9 -5.46 5.60 0.49
CA ILE A 9 -4.78 6.04 -0.72
C ILE A 9 -4.77 4.91 -1.73
N LYS A 10 -5.33 5.16 -2.90
CA LYS A 10 -5.36 4.21 -3.99
C LYS A 10 -4.04 4.24 -4.74
N GLY A 11 -3.56 3.07 -5.12
CA GLY A 11 -2.31 2.97 -5.87
C GLY A 11 -2.15 1.68 -6.63
N LYS A 12 -1.03 1.58 -7.31
CA LYS A 12 -0.65 0.44 -8.12
C LYS A 12 0.56 -0.24 -7.51
N VAL A 13 0.49 -1.54 -7.30
CA VAL A 13 1.62 -2.32 -6.79
C VAL A 13 2.74 -2.32 -7.84
N THR A 14 3.93 -1.88 -7.44
CA THR A 14 5.10 -1.84 -8.32
C THR A 14 6.15 -2.88 -7.97
N SER A 15 6.18 -3.33 -6.72
CA SER A 15 7.18 -4.30 -6.26
C SER A 15 6.63 -5.13 -5.12
N VAL A 16 6.91 -6.43 -5.16
CA VAL A 16 6.55 -7.39 -4.11
C VAL A 16 7.80 -8.21 -3.80
N ILE A 17 8.34 -8.07 -2.61
CA ILE A 17 9.56 -8.78 -2.19
C ILE A 17 9.24 -9.63 -0.97
N HIS A 18 9.24 -10.95 -1.15
CA HIS A 18 8.96 -11.89 -0.08
C HIS A 18 10.19 -12.07 0.82
N GLY A 19 10.01 -11.85 2.12
CA GLY A 19 10.98 -12.21 3.14
C GLY A 19 10.59 -13.50 3.84
N THR A 20 11.19 -13.77 4.98
CA THR A 20 10.90 -14.96 5.78
C THR A 20 9.53 -14.87 6.45
N SER A 21 9.23 -13.74 7.08
CA SER A 21 7.98 -13.52 7.84
C SER A 21 7.09 -12.46 7.20
N TYR A 22 7.70 -11.46 6.55
CA TYR A 22 6.99 -10.33 5.96
C TYR A 22 7.36 -10.17 4.50
N THR A 23 6.38 -9.72 3.73
CA THR A 23 6.56 -9.29 2.35
C THR A 23 6.58 -7.78 2.31
N GLN A 24 7.57 -7.20 1.64
CA GLN A 24 7.62 -5.77 1.40
C GLN A 24 6.93 -5.46 0.09
N VAL A 25 5.96 -4.56 0.15
CA VAL A 25 5.16 -4.16 -1.02
C VAL A 25 5.36 -2.67 -1.23
N ALA A 26 5.76 -2.29 -2.44
CA ALA A 26 5.81 -0.88 -2.83
C ALA A 26 4.58 -0.59 -3.69
N VAL A 27 3.89 0.49 -3.34
CA VAL A 27 2.68 0.94 -4.03
C VAL A 27 2.91 2.36 -4.50
N GLU A 28 2.77 2.59 -5.79
CA GLU A 28 2.80 3.94 -6.33
C GLU A 28 1.40 4.53 -6.34
N GLN A 29 1.23 5.69 -5.71
CA GLN A 29 -0.05 6.38 -5.66
C GLN A 29 -0.54 6.70 -7.06
N THR A 30 -1.84 6.51 -7.29
CA THR A 30 -2.49 6.89 -8.53
C THR A 30 -3.41 8.09 -8.29
N ASP A 31 -3.58 8.92 -9.32
CA ASP A 31 -4.51 10.04 -9.30
C ASP A 31 -5.94 9.57 -9.64
N ALA A 32 -6.88 10.52 -9.77
CA ALA A 32 -8.27 10.23 -10.06
C ALA A 32 -8.46 9.54 -11.43
N ASP A 33 -7.54 9.75 -12.36
CA ASP A 33 -7.59 9.17 -13.70
C ASP A 33 -6.85 7.83 -13.80
N GLY A 34 -6.28 7.36 -12.68
CA GLY A 34 -5.53 6.12 -12.64
C GLY A 34 -4.07 6.23 -13.05
N ASN A 35 -3.57 7.45 -13.28
CA ASN A 35 -2.18 7.68 -13.61
C ASN A 35 -1.30 7.66 -12.37
N THR A 36 -0.09 7.11 -12.49
CA THR A 36 0.87 7.11 -11.38
C THR A 36 1.44 8.50 -11.13
N THR A 37 1.72 8.82 -9.87
CA THR A 37 2.09 10.18 -9.45
C THR A 37 3.56 10.34 -9.07
N GLY A 38 4.32 9.26 -8.99
CA GLY A 38 5.69 9.26 -8.48
C GLY A 38 5.80 9.22 -6.96
N SER A 39 4.68 9.20 -6.24
CA SER A 39 4.66 9.09 -4.78
C SER A 39 4.46 7.63 -4.38
N PHE A 40 5.27 7.12 -3.46
CA PHE A 40 5.27 5.72 -3.08
C PHE A 40 4.87 5.54 -1.63
N ILE A 41 4.15 4.44 -1.37
CA ILE A 41 3.83 3.95 -0.04
C ILE A 41 4.45 2.57 0.08
N HIS A 42 5.15 2.33 1.18
CA HIS A 42 5.76 1.04 1.47
C HIS A 42 4.99 0.35 2.58
N ALA A 43 4.65 -0.91 2.36
CA ALA A 43 3.94 -1.72 3.34
C ALA A 43 4.71 -3.00 3.65
N ALA A 44 4.63 -3.44 4.90
CA ALA A 44 5.12 -4.74 5.31
C ALA A 44 3.92 -5.59 5.69
N ILE A 45 3.70 -6.68 4.97
CA ILE A 45 2.53 -7.54 5.12
C ILE A 45 3.01 -8.96 5.44
N PRO A 46 2.40 -9.66 6.42
CA PRO A 46 2.75 -11.06 6.66
C PRO A 46 2.68 -11.88 5.38
N VAL A 47 3.67 -12.75 5.18
CA VAL A 47 3.83 -13.51 3.93
C VAL A 47 2.57 -14.31 3.58
N ASP A 48 1.96 -14.97 4.57
CA ASP A 48 0.77 -15.77 4.36
C ASP A 48 -0.43 -14.95 3.90
N ILE A 49 -0.59 -13.74 4.44
CA ILE A 49 -1.66 -12.82 4.05
C ILE A 49 -1.41 -12.31 2.63
N CYS A 50 -0.17 -11.94 2.32
CA CYS A 50 0.19 -11.49 0.98
C CYS A 50 -0.12 -12.57 -0.07
N LYS A 51 0.16 -13.84 0.24
CA LYS A 51 -0.15 -14.96 -0.65
C LYS A 51 -1.65 -15.14 -0.83
N LYS A 52 -2.43 -15.00 0.23
CA LYS A 52 -3.90 -15.09 0.16
C LYS A 52 -4.49 -13.98 -0.70
N MET A 53 -3.90 -12.79 -0.65
CA MET A 53 -4.34 -11.66 -1.47
C MET A 53 -3.86 -11.77 -2.92
N GLU A 54 -2.95 -12.69 -3.21
CA GLU A 54 -2.38 -12.87 -4.55
C GLU A 54 -1.79 -11.57 -5.11
N LEU A 55 -1.09 -10.81 -4.26
CA LEU A 55 -0.51 -9.54 -4.67
C LEU A 55 0.63 -9.74 -5.68
N THR A 56 0.52 -9.04 -6.80
CA THR A 56 1.54 -9.04 -7.86
C THR A 56 1.67 -7.62 -8.41
N GLY A 57 2.78 -7.35 -9.09
CA GLY A 57 2.97 -6.07 -9.76
C GLY A 57 1.82 -5.79 -10.72
N GLY A 58 1.35 -4.55 -10.72
CA GLY A 58 0.24 -4.08 -11.54
C GLY A 58 -1.12 -4.13 -10.86
N ASN A 59 -1.28 -4.81 -9.73
CA ASN A 59 -2.54 -4.81 -8.99
C ASN A 59 -2.88 -3.41 -8.50
N ILE A 60 -4.17 -3.06 -8.58
CA ILE A 60 -4.68 -1.82 -7.99
C ILE A 60 -5.16 -2.14 -6.58
N VAL A 61 -4.64 -1.40 -5.62
CA VAL A 61 -4.93 -1.59 -4.20
C VAL A 61 -5.26 -0.27 -3.52
N THR A 62 -5.88 -0.35 -2.36
CA THR A 62 -6.08 0.81 -1.49
C THR A 62 -5.21 0.60 -0.24
N CYS A 63 -4.33 1.56 0.01
CA CYS A 63 -3.54 1.58 1.24
C CYS A 63 -4.37 2.24 2.33
N ILE A 64 -4.58 1.54 3.44
CA ILE A 64 -5.41 1.99 4.54
C ILE A 64 -4.55 2.06 5.79
N PHE A 65 -4.54 3.20 6.46
CA PHE A 65 -3.75 3.35 7.68
C PHE A 65 -4.44 4.25 8.69
N PRO A 66 -4.35 3.91 10.00
CA PRO A 66 -4.96 4.71 11.05
C PRO A 66 -4.31 6.09 11.16
N ALA A 67 -5.12 7.11 11.47
CA ALA A 67 -4.60 8.47 11.67
C ALA A 67 -3.56 8.53 12.80
N ALA A 68 -3.68 7.67 13.81
CA ALA A 68 -2.77 7.64 14.95
C ALA A 68 -1.34 7.19 14.60
N THR A 69 -1.14 6.56 13.44
CA THR A 69 0.20 6.09 13.02
C THR A 69 0.91 7.06 12.09
N VAL A 70 0.27 8.17 11.73
CA VAL A 70 0.88 9.17 10.85
C VAL A 70 1.88 10.02 11.61
N ILE A 71 3.06 10.16 11.06
CA ILE A 71 4.14 10.99 11.60
C ILE A 71 4.28 12.22 10.72
N LEU A 72 4.33 13.39 11.34
CA LEU A 72 4.45 14.64 10.62
C LEU A 72 5.86 15.20 10.75
N ALA A 73 6.35 15.76 9.66
CA ALA A 73 7.58 16.55 9.64
C ALA A 73 7.23 17.95 9.14
N LYS A 74 7.75 18.98 9.84
CA LYS A 74 7.57 20.37 9.44
C LYS A 74 8.84 20.88 8.76
N HIS A 75 8.67 21.56 7.66
CA HIS A 75 9.77 22.16 6.90
C HIS A 75 9.77 23.66 6.99
#